data_feb4d47c1e9e396bea647ea5a434f2d3
#
_entry.id   feb4d47c1e9e396bea647ea5a434f2d3
#
_cell.length_a   1.000
_cell.length_b   1.000
_cell.length_c   1.000
_cell.angle_alpha   90.00
_cell.angle_beta   90.00
_cell.angle_gamma   90.00
#
_symmetry.space_group_name_H-M   'P 1'
#
loop_
_entity.id
_entity.type
_entity.pdbx_description
1 polymer ?
#
loop_
_entity_poly.entity_id
_entity_poly.type
_entity_poly.pdbx_seq_one_letter_code
_entity_poly.pdbx_strand_id
1 'polypeptide(L)'
;MKITNVRINGIENPVGFAYDYLLCSWNVEEAQGKKQTNAVIEVSESKDFAKILYKKEAADLKQNGEKLDVELKPRTTYYYRVTVTTDAGECAISDIATFETGKMDEAWIGKWIAPAKEDTFHPVLEKTFAVEKEVKRARLYM
;
A
#
# COMPACT_ATOMS: atom_id res chain seq x y z
N MET A 1 -22.67 -5.04 9.81
CA MET A 1 -21.58 -4.05 9.72
C MET A 1 -20.51 -4.54 8.75
N LYS A 2 -20.01 -3.67 7.89
CA LYS A 2 -18.92 -3.95 6.92
C LYS A 2 -17.89 -2.83 7.00
N ILE A 3 -16.62 -3.18 6.74
CA ILE A 3 -15.52 -2.22 6.59
C ILE A 3 -15.16 -2.18 5.11
N THR A 4 -15.28 -1.01 4.48
CA THR A 4 -15.09 -0.80 3.05
C THR A 4 -14.11 0.35 2.79
N ASN A 5 -13.76 0.59 1.53
CA ASN A 5 -12.91 1.71 1.10
C ASN A 5 -11.60 1.84 1.90
N VAL A 6 -10.98 0.72 2.24
CA VAL A 6 -9.69 0.73 2.95
C VAL A 6 -8.60 1.20 2.00
N ARG A 7 -7.97 2.35 2.31
CA ARG A 7 -7.03 3.03 1.42
C ARG A 7 -5.79 3.51 2.15
N ILE A 8 -4.69 3.58 1.43
CA ILE A 8 -3.47 4.28 1.86
C ILE A 8 -3.34 5.57 1.04
N ASN A 9 -3.20 6.71 1.74
CA ASN A 9 -3.10 8.04 1.14
C ASN A 9 -4.21 8.34 0.12
N GLY A 10 -5.44 7.84 0.39
CA GLY A 10 -6.60 8.00 -0.48
C GLY A 10 -6.64 7.09 -1.71
N ILE A 11 -5.64 6.23 -1.91
CA ILE A 11 -5.53 5.34 -3.08
C ILE A 11 -5.78 3.90 -2.64
N GLU A 12 -6.56 3.17 -3.44
CA GLU A 12 -6.80 1.74 -3.26
C GLU A 12 -5.66 0.93 -3.86
N ASN A 13 -5.06 0.05 -3.04
CA ASN A 13 -3.94 -0.82 -3.42
C ASN A 13 -2.82 -0.10 -4.22
N PRO A 14 -2.26 1.02 -3.71
CA PRO A 14 -1.27 1.80 -4.44
C PRO A 14 0.02 1.00 -4.66
N VAL A 15 0.65 1.19 -5.83
CA VAL A 15 1.85 0.46 -6.26
C VAL A 15 2.95 1.43 -6.68
N GLY A 16 4.15 1.23 -6.13
CA GLY A 16 5.37 1.89 -6.62
C GLY A 16 5.62 3.31 -6.11
N PHE A 17 4.93 3.73 -5.05
CA PHE A 17 5.10 5.06 -4.47
C PHE A 17 6.30 5.12 -3.51
N ALA A 18 6.95 6.28 -3.45
CA ALA A 18 7.77 6.68 -2.32
C ALA A 18 6.83 7.35 -1.29
N TYR A 19 6.87 6.88 -0.05
CA TYR A 19 5.97 7.37 0.99
C TYR A 19 6.74 8.18 2.02
N ASP A 20 6.46 9.48 2.10
CA ASP A 20 6.92 10.35 3.18
C ASP A 20 6.08 10.14 4.46
N TYR A 21 4.85 9.69 4.28
CA TYR A 21 3.91 9.35 5.33
C TYR A 21 2.88 8.34 4.84
N LEU A 22 2.28 7.60 5.76
CA LEU A 22 1.16 6.70 5.49
C LEU A 22 -0.07 7.17 6.26
N LEU A 23 -1.17 7.41 5.54
CA LEU A 23 -2.49 7.67 6.10
C LEU A 23 -3.44 6.56 5.69
N CYS A 24 -3.91 5.78 6.66
CA CYS A 24 -4.92 4.76 6.44
C CYS A 24 -6.31 5.36 6.59
N SER A 25 -7.20 5.08 5.67
CA SER A 25 -8.62 5.46 5.76
C SER A 25 -9.52 4.27 5.47
N TRP A 26 -10.75 4.30 6.03
CA TRP A 26 -11.76 3.27 5.83
C TRP A 26 -13.17 3.82 6.06
N ASN A 27 -14.16 3.11 5.56
CA ASN A 27 -15.58 3.38 5.85
C ASN A 27 -16.18 2.24 6.67
N VAL A 28 -17.12 2.59 7.53
CA VAL A 28 -17.97 1.63 8.25
C VAL A 28 -19.38 1.74 7.67
N GLU A 29 -19.90 0.64 7.14
CA GLU A 29 -21.22 0.57 6.51
C GLU A 29 -22.10 -0.46 7.21
N GLU A 30 -23.40 -0.30 7.10
CA GLU A 30 -24.42 -1.22 7.66
C GLU A 30 -24.23 -1.50 9.16
N ALA A 31 -23.73 -0.54 9.93
CA ALA A 31 -23.59 -0.67 11.38
C ALA A 31 -24.89 -0.29 12.10
N GLN A 32 -25.25 -1.02 13.15
CA GLN A 32 -26.28 -0.65 14.11
C GLN A 32 -25.75 0.32 15.15
N GLY A 33 -24.48 0.16 15.54
CA GLY A 33 -23.75 1.07 16.41
C GLY A 33 -23.54 2.43 15.76
N LYS A 34 -23.57 3.48 16.58
CA LYS A 34 -23.39 4.87 16.14
C LYS A 34 -21.99 5.41 16.40
N LYS A 35 -21.21 4.70 17.20
CA LYS A 35 -19.88 5.13 17.63
C LYS A 35 -18.90 3.98 17.58
N GLN A 36 -17.69 4.25 17.06
CA GLN A 36 -16.55 3.37 17.18
C GLN A 36 -16.09 3.35 18.65
N THR A 37 -15.96 2.18 19.22
CA THR A 37 -15.42 1.97 20.58
C THR A 37 -14.00 1.43 20.57
N ASN A 38 -13.59 0.78 19.47
CA ASN A 38 -12.23 0.37 19.23
C ASN A 38 -11.97 0.23 17.73
N ALA A 39 -10.75 0.49 17.30
CA ALA A 39 -10.27 0.11 15.99
C ALA A 39 -8.83 -0.42 16.07
N VAL A 40 -8.52 -1.34 15.18
CA VAL A 40 -7.20 -1.97 15.06
C VAL A 40 -6.76 -1.91 13.61
N ILE A 41 -5.57 -1.39 13.36
CA ILE A 41 -4.91 -1.43 12.04
C ILE A 41 -3.68 -2.32 12.17
N GLU A 42 -3.60 -3.32 11.31
CA GLU A 42 -2.47 -4.25 11.27
C GLU A 42 -1.81 -4.19 9.89
N VAL A 43 -0.47 -4.21 9.88
CA VAL A 43 0.35 -4.24 8.65
C VAL A 43 1.32 -5.42 8.72
N SER A 44 1.48 -6.14 7.61
CA SER A 44 2.36 -7.31 7.48
C SER A 44 3.04 -7.34 6.12
N GLU A 45 4.20 -7.99 6.00
CA GLU A 45 4.83 -8.35 4.71
C GLU A 45 4.24 -9.64 4.12
N SER A 46 3.39 -10.36 4.85
CA SER A 46 2.77 -11.59 4.38
C SER A 46 1.24 -11.53 4.46
N LYS A 47 0.57 -12.10 3.46
CA LYS A 47 -0.89 -12.08 3.33
C LYS A 47 -1.60 -12.83 4.47
N ASP A 48 -0.95 -13.80 5.06
CA ASP A 48 -1.49 -14.60 6.18
C ASP A 48 -1.34 -13.93 7.54
N PHE A 49 -0.68 -12.76 7.60
CA PHE A 49 -0.37 -12.04 8.85
C PHE A 49 0.38 -12.89 9.88
N ALA A 50 1.17 -13.88 9.43
CA ALA A 50 1.97 -14.73 10.32
C ALA A 50 2.95 -13.89 11.17
N LYS A 51 3.42 -12.78 10.64
CA LYS A 51 4.23 -11.80 11.36
C LYS A 51 3.67 -10.39 11.12
N ILE A 52 3.09 -9.83 12.17
CA ILE A 52 2.63 -8.44 12.17
C ILE A 52 3.85 -7.53 12.37
N LEU A 53 4.07 -6.60 11.41
CA LEU A 53 5.14 -5.60 11.48
C LEU A 53 4.71 -4.39 12.31
N TYR A 54 3.45 -4.01 12.18
CA TYR A 54 2.90 -2.84 12.83
C TYR A 54 1.45 -3.10 13.23
N LYS A 55 1.13 -2.71 14.45
CA LYS A 55 -0.23 -2.74 14.97
C LYS A 55 -0.52 -1.42 15.68
N LYS A 56 -1.62 -0.79 15.33
CA LYS A 56 -2.15 0.37 16.04
C LYS A 56 -3.56 0.06 16.50
N GLU A 57 -3.84 0.29 17.77
CA GLU A 57 -5.12 -0.01 18.39
C GLU A 57 -5.52 1.11 19.33
N ALA A 58 -6.69 1.71 19.11
CA ALA A 58 -7.30 2.69 20.00
C ALA A 58 -8.78 2.88 19.69
N ALA A 59 -9.51 3.45 20.65
CA ALA A 59 -10.92 3.78 20.48
C ALA A 59 -11.17 4.95 19.52
N ASP A 60 -10.21 5.86 19.40
CA ASP A 60 -10.32 7.16 18.72
C ASP A 60 -9.52 7.24 17.41
N LEU A 61 -9.16 6.09 16.80
CA LEU A 61 -8.50 6.09 15.48
C LEU A 61 -9.37 6.80 14.44
N LYS A 62 -8.72 7.63 13.63
CA LYS A 62 -9.40 8.48 12.65
C LYS A 62 -9.67 7.74 11.35
N GLN A 63 -10.95 7.52 11.04
CA GLN A 63 -11.36 6.83 9.80
C GLN A 63 -10.92 7.56 8.51
N ASN A 64 -10.72 8.87 8.56
CA ASN A 64 -10.40 9.70 7.39
C ASN A 64 -8.89 9.94 7.17
N GLY A 65 -8.03 9.16 7.78
CA GLY A 65 -6.58 9.32 7.62
C GLY A 65 -5.83 9.16 8.94
N GLU A 66 -5.81 7.94 9.44
CA GLU A 66 -5.01 7.58 10.60
C GLU A 66 -3.55 7.41 10.19
N LYS A 67 -2.67 8.17 10.83
CA LYS A 67 -1.24 8.09 10.55
C LYS A 67 -0.65 6.78 11.07
N LEU A 68 0.08 6.08 10.20
CA LEU A 68 0.80 4.86 10.50
C LEU A 68 2.30 5.13 10.47
N ASP A 69 2.99 4.80 11.56
CA ASP A 69 4.44 4.92 11.68
C ASP A 69 5.10 3.55 11.41
N VAL A 70 5.06 3.11 10.17
CA VAL A 70 5.61 1.83 9.70
C VAL A 70 6.97 2.07 9.08
N GLU A 71 7.98 1.32 9.49
CA GLU A 71 9.27 1.30 8.81
C GLU A 71 9.13 0.55 7.48
N LEU A 72 9.36 1.25 6.37
CA LEU A 72 9.17 0.73 5.03
C LEU A 72 10.51 0.37 4.37
N LYS A 73 10.51 -0.75 3.65
CA LYS A 73 11.61 -1.20 2.78
C LYS A 73 11.29 -0.87 1.32
N PRO A 74 12.27 -0.57 0.48
CA PRO A 74 12.04 -0.36 -0.95
C PRO A 74 11.50 -1.62 -1.63
N ARG A 75 10.74 -1.43 -2.72
CA ARG A 75 10.19 -2.48 -3.60
C ARG A 75 9.45 -3.62 -2.89
N THR A 76 8.81 -3.30 -1.76
CA THR A 76 8.18 -4.28 -0.88
C THR A 76 6.66 -4.13 -0.93
N THR A 77 5.96 -5.25 -1.03
CA THR A 77 4.51 -5.32 -0.93
C THR A 77 4.13 -5.55 0.52
N TYR A 78 3.25 -4.70 1.04
CA TYR A 78 2.67 -4.79 2.36
C TYR A 78 1.19 -5.14 2.26
N TYR A 79 0.71 -5.91 3.22
CA TYR A 79 -0.69 -6.26 3.42
C TYR A 79 -1.19 -5.55 4.67
N TYR A 80 -2.40 -5.03 4.62
CA TYR A 80 -2.99 -4.40 5.80
C TYR A 80 -4.48 -4.67 5.88
N ARG A 81 -5.01 -4.57 7.09
CA ARG A 81 -6.43 -4.76 7.39
C ARG A 81 -6.83 -3.88 8.56
N VAL A 82 -8.11 -3.58 8.62
CA VAL A 82 -8.72 -2.77 9.66
C VAL A 82 -9.82 -3.58 10.34
N THR A 83 -9.79 -3.62 11.66
CA THR A 83 -10.87 -4.18 12.49
C THR A 83 -11.53 -3.04 13.24
N VAL A 84 -12.85 -2.99 13.28
CA VAL A 84 -13.60 -1.96 14.02
C VAL A 84 -14.63 -2.63 14.93
N THR A 85 -14.77 -2.12 16.15
CA THR A 85 -15.81 -2.47 17.11
C THR A 85 -16.67 -1.23 17.40
N THR A 86 -17.98 -1.42 17.48
CA THR A 86 -18.94 -0.34 17.75
C THR A 86 -19.54 -0.42 19.15
N ASP A 87 -20.24 0.63 19.56
CA ASP A 87 -20.98 0.72 20.84
C ASP A 87 -22.19 -0.24 20.92
N ALA A 88 -22.63 -0.81 19.80
CA ALA A 88 -23.60 -1.91 19.77
C ALA A 88 -22.98 -3.30 19.96
N GLY A 89 -21.66 -3.38 20.17
CA GLY A 89 -20.93 -4.65 20.33
C GLY A 89 -20.64 -5.38 19.01
N GLU A 90 -20.93 -4.78 17.87
CA GLU A 90 -20.57 -5.34 16.57
C GLU A 90 -19.06 -5.23 16.35
N CYS A 91 -18.48 -6.27 15.77
CA CYS A 91 -17.08 -6.29 15.35
C CYS A 91 -16.98 -6.78 13.90
N ALA A 92 -16.27 -6.05 13.06
CA ALA A 92 -15.99 -6.46 11.68
C ALA A 92 -14.52 -6.20 11.32
N ILE A 93 -14.04 -6.99 10.39
CA ILE A 93 -12.71 -6.87 9.80
C ILE A 93 -12.86 -6.61 8.30
N SER A 94 -12.01 -5.76 7.75
CA SER A 94 -11.98 -5.48 6.32
C SER A 94 -11.41 -6.65 5.52
N ASP A 95 -11.63 -6.65 4.21
CA ASP A 95 -10.80 -7.41 3.31
C ASP A 95 -9.34 -6.97 3.44
N ILE A 96 -8.42 -7.88 3.08
CA ILE A 96 -6.99 -7.58 3.07
C ILE A 96 -6.68 -6.68 1.88
N ALA A 97 -6.20 -5.49 2.17
CA ALA A 97 -5.71 -4.54 1.19
C ALA A 97 -4.18 -4.55 1.12
N THR A 98 -3.63 -3.97 0.05
CA THR A 98 -2.18 -3.95 -0.18
C THR A 98 -1.68 -2.55 -0.50
N PHE A 99 -0.42 -2.30 -0.21
CA PHE A 99 0.33 -1.21 -0.83
C PHE A 99 1.75 -1.68 -1.14
N GLU A 100 2.36 -1.11 -2.16
CA GLU A 100 3.71 -1.47 -2.59
C GLU A 100 4.57 -0.23 -2.67
N THR A 101 5.73 -0.28 -2.02
CA THR A 101 6.73 0.78 -2.10
C THR A 101 7.46 0.76 -3.43
N GLY A 102 7.83 1.94 -3.92
CA GLY A 102 8.75 2.11 -5.04
C GLY A 102 10.21 1.89 -4.64
N LYS A 103 11.10 2.47 -5.42
CA LYS A 103 12.54 2.43 -5.13
C LYS A 103 12.93 3.14 -3.84
N MET A 104 12.13 4.09 -3.41
CA MET A 104 12.46 4.99 -2.30
C MET A 104 13.86 5.63 -2.51
N ASP A 105 14.73 5.62 -1.50
CA ASP A 105 16.06 6.24 -1.55
C ASP A 105 17.16 5.35 -2.18
N GLU A 106 16.79 4.20 -2.75
CA GLU A 106 17.78 3.37 -3.44
C GLU A 106 18.39 4.10 -4.65
N ALA A 107 19.70 4.10 -4.74
CA ALA A 107 20.42 4.71 -5.86
C ALA A 107 20.03 4.08 -7.21
N TRP A 108 19.96 4.88 -8.25
CA TRP A 108 19.80 4.39 -9.61
C TRP A 108 21.12 3.82 -10.12
N ILE A 109 21.08 2.56 -10.59
CA ILE A 109 22.22 1.91 -11.25
C ILE A 109 22.26 2.30 -12.74
N GLY A 110 21.09 2.57 -13.31
CA GLY A 110 20.93 3.00 -14.69
C GLY A 110 21.52 4.39 -14.95
N LYS A 111 21.94 4.61 -16.19
CA LYS A 111 22.39 5.91 -16.69
C LYS A 111 21.34 6.48 -17.63
N TRP A 112 21.27 7.80 -17.70
CA TRP A 112 20.48 8.47 -18.72
C TRP A 112 20.98 8.06 -20.11
N ILE A 113 20.04 7.80 -21.00
CA ILE A 113 20.30 7.45 -22.39
C ILE A 113 19.70 8.53 -23.31
N ALA A 114 20.40 8.81 -24.38
CA ALA A 114 19.98 9.76 -25.41
C ALA A 114 20.26 9.15 -26.80
N PRO A 115 19.58 9.64 -27.85
CA PRO A 115 19.90 9.24 -29.21
C PRO A 115 21.33 9.66 -29.58
N ALA A 116 22.01 8.88 -30.41
CA ALA A 116 23.37 9.16 -30.85
C ALA A 116 23.47 10.38 -31.79
N LYS A 117 22.35 10.83 -32.36
CA LYS A 117 22.26 12.00 -33.23
C LYS A 117 21.33 13.05 -32.64
N GLU A 118 21.80 14.29 -32.57
CA GLU A 118 21.06 15.42 -31.94
C GLU A 118 19.82 15.85 -32.71
N ASP A 119 19.75 15.60 -34.02
CA ASP A 119 18.68 16.01 -34.94
C ASP A 119 17.57 14.95 -35.10
N THR A 120 17.52 13.97 -34.20
CA THR A 120 16.48 12.94 -34.21
C THR A 120 15.21 13.42 -33.50
N PHE A 121 14.15 13.69 -34.29
CA PHE A 121 12.81 13.96 -33.78
C PHE A 121 12.16 12.64 -33.32
N HIS A 122 11.67 12.57 -32.08
CA HIS A 122 10.96 11.42 -31.52
C HIS A 122 11.75 10.12 -31.53
N PRO A 123 12.92 10.04 -30.85
CA PRO A 123 13.71 8.83 -30.82
C PRO A 123 12.98 7.69 -30.10
N VAL A 124 13.01 6.50 -30.68
CA VAL A 124 12.58 5.26 -30.03
C VAL A 124 13.80 4.52 -29.55
N LEU A 125 13.87 4.27 -28.24
CA LEU A 125 14.94 3.50 -27.59
C LEU A 125 14.38 2.12 -27.25
N GLU A 126 14.92 1.10 -27.90
CA GLU A 126 14.47 -0.28 -27.76
C GLU A 126 15.57 -1.17 -27.24
N LYS A 127 15.22 -2.09 -26.35
CA LYS A 127 16.09 -3.18 -25.91
C LYS A 127 15.28 -4.47 -25.78
N THR A 128 15.67 -5.49 -26.52
CA THR A 128 15.12 -6.85 -26.38
C THR A 128 15.94 -7.64 -25.39
N PHE A 129 15.27 -8.40 -24.54
CA PHE A 129 15.91 -9.35 -23.63
C PHE A 129 15.07 -10.61 -23.51
N ALA A 130 15.72 -11.75 -23.24
CA ALA A 130 15.04 -13.02 -23.02
C ALA A 130 14.83 -13.25 -21.52
N VAL A 131 13.66 -13.81 -21.17
CA VAL A 131 13.35 -14.26 -19.82
C VAL A 131 13.24 -15.79 -19.86
N GLU A 132 14.16 -16.47 -19.18
CA GLU A 132 14.23 -17.94 -19.20
C GLU A 132 13.31 -18.62 -18.20
N LYS A 133 12.77 -17.86 -17.23
CA LYS A 133 11.90 -18.38 -16.17
C LYS A 133 10.48 -17.85 -16.33
N GLU A 134 9.50 -18.59 -15.81
CA GLU A 134 8.12 -18.13 -15.73
C GLU A 134 8.03 -16.79 -14.99
N VAL A 135 7.42 -15.79 -15.64
CA VAL A 135 7.22 -14.46 -15.07
C VAL A 135 5.96 -14.46 -14.23
N LYS A 136 6.09 -14.47 -12.92
CA LYS A 136 4.96 -14.33 -11.98
C LYS A 136 4.56 -12.88 -11.79
N ARG A 137 5.51 -11.95 -11.83
CA ARG A 137 5.27 -10.50 -11.67
C ARG A 137 6.42 -9.71 -12.30
N ALA A 138 6.10 -8.61 -12.96
CA ALA A 138 7.07 -7.64 -13.46
C ALA A 138 6.75 -6.24 -12.91
N ARG A 139 7.78 -5.43 -12.66
CA ARG A 139 7.71 -4.01 -12.30
C ARG A 139 8.73 -3.23 -13.10
N LEU A 140 8.29 -2.13 -13.68
CA LEU A 140 9.14 -1.16 -14.36
C LEU A 140 9.26 0.08 -13.48
N TYR A 141 10.50 0.52 -13.27
CA TYR A 141 10.82 1.77 -12.59
C TYR A 141 11.52 2.70 -13.60
N MET A 142 10.97 3.90 -13.77
CA MET A 142 11.47 4.92 -14.71
C MET A 142 11.68 6.26 -14.00
#